data_ad0b5eb5284a8db97b0a81537ad6bbb0
#
_entry.id   ad0b5eb5284a8db97b0a81537ad6bbb0
#
_cell.length_a   1.000
_cell.length_b   1.000
_cell.length_c   1.000
_cell.angle_alpha   90.00
_cell.angle_beta   90.00
_cell.angle_gamma   90.00
#
_symmetry.space_group_name_H-M   'P 1'
#
loop_
_entity.id
_entity.type
_entity.pdbx_description
1 polymer ?
#
loop_
_entity_poly.entity_id
_entity_poly.type
_entity_poly.pdbx_seq_one_letter_code
_entity_poly.pdbx_strand_id
1 'polypeptide(L)'
;VKRPNTFINYYMWRNRTNFFMRYTPEEQMEQMSVQILGAFFDAMYESMFREEHNIMQTLAYAYQDAVSGTRGKAKDYQILKNDANDDKLIAYIQNKKSYCILEEGQEEDAMYLRNFFEKYNSSMREAPQQEAEVVFRLCPYIFQQRSISQEEILIDGERNCIITEEDREAVDNYQYSKWLYIYMNQGTFLAAAKELRQKK
;
A
#
# COMPACT_ATOMS: atom_id res chain seq x y z
N VAL A 1 -2.32 13.97 2.67
CA VAL A 1 -2.44 13.07 1.51
C VAL A 1 -3.89 12.63 1.39
N LYS A 2 -4.49 12.75 0.19
CA LYS A 2 -5.84 12.25 -0.03
C LYS A 2 -5.80 10.72 -0.04
N ARG A 3 -6.81 10.06 0.55
CA ARG A 3 -7.01 8.62 0.36
C ARG A 3 -6.86 8.27 -1.12
N PRO A 4 -6.20 7.16 -1.47
CA PRO A 4 -6.06 6.75 -2.86
C PRO A 4 -7.43 6.72 -3.53
N ASN A 5 -7.55 7.37 -4.67
CA ASN A 5 -8.76 7.30 -5.48
C ASN A 5 -8.69 6.00 -6.28
N THR A 6 -9.58 5.06 -5.98
CA THR A 6 -9.62 3.75 -6.65
C THR A 6 -9.74 3.85 -8.17
N PHE A 7 -10.44 4.87 -8.68
CA PHE A 7 -10.49 5.16 -10.12
C PHE A 7 -9.11 5.48 -10.69
N ILE A 8 -8.37 6.39 -10.03
CA ILE A 8 -7.01 6.75 -10.45
C ILE A 8 -6.09 5.53 -10.36
N ASN A 9 -6.15 4.78 -9.24
CA ASN A 9 -5.34 3.58 -9.04
C ASN A 9 -5.57 2.54 -10.13
N TYR A 10 -6.82 2.24 -10.46
CA TYR A 10 -7.13 1.28 -11.51
C TYR A 10 -6.49 1.66 -12.85
N TYR A 11 -6.75 2.89 -13.34
CA TYR A 11 -6.26 3.31 -14.65
C TYR A 11 -4.75 3.51 -14.68
N MET A 12 -4.17 4.05 -13.60
CA MET A 12 -2.72 4.23 -13.49
C MET A 12 -2.00 2.89 -13.58
N TRP A 13 -2.40 1.92 -12.75
CA TRP A 13 -1.74 0.61 -12.72
C TRP A 13 -1.95 -0.18 -14.00
N ARG A 14 -3.18 -0.26 -14.52
CA ARG A 14 -3.47 -0.94 -15.78
C ARG A 14 -2.67 -0.36 -16.93
N ASN A 15 -2.73 0.95 -17.11
CA ASN A 15 -2.12 1.61 -18.25
C ASN A 15 -0.60 1.62 -18.16
N ARG A 16 -0.04 1.86 -16.97
CA ARG A 16 1.40 1.80 -16.72
C ARG A 16 1.95 0.40 -17.03
N THR A 17 1.33 -0.64 -16.49
CA THR A 17 1.75 -2.03 -16.73
C THR A 17 1.66 -2.37 -18.23
N ASN A 18 0.53 -2.06 -18.86
CA ASN A 18 0.34 -2.31 -20.29
C ASN A 18 1.36 -1.54 -21.16
N PHE A 19 1.69 -0.31 -20.78
CA PHE A 19 2.72 0.48 -21.47
C PHE A 19 4.09 -0.22 -21.40
N PHE A 20 4.53 -0.61 -20.22
CA PHE A 20 5.83 -1.29 -20.09
C PHE A 20 5.86 -2.65 -20.78
N MET A 21 4.80 -3.44 -20.71
CA MET A 21 4.72 -4.70 -21.43
C MET A 21 4.86 -4.54 -22.95
N ARG A 22 4.40 -3.44 -23.52
CA ARG A 22 4.45 -3.18 -24.99
C ARG A 22 5.74 -2.54 -25.48
N TYR A 23 6.34 -1.66 -24.68
CA TYR A 23 7.38 -0.73 -25.17
C TYR A 23 8.75 -0.94 -24.51
N THR A 24 8.89 -1.73 -23.48
CA THR A 24 10.21 -2.06 -22.93
C THR A 24 11.01 -2.89 -23.93
N PRO A 25 12.29 -2.58 -24.22
CA PRO A 25 13.15 -3.42 -25.04
C PRO A 25 13.18 -4.86 -24.55
N GLU A 26 13.33 -5.83 -25.48
CA GLU A 26 13.23 -7.25 -25.14
C GLU A 26 14.33 -7.68 -24.14
N GLU A 27 15.54 -7.16 -24.32
CA GLU A 27 16.68 -7.40 -23.44
C GLU A 27 16.52 -6.85 -22.02
N GLN A 28 15.59 -5.92 -21.80
CA GLN A 28 15.29 -5.31 -20.50
C GLN A 28 14.01 -5.88 -19.86
N MET A 29 13.30 -6.75 -20.57
CA MET A 29 11.96 -7.18 -20.15
C MET A 29 11.98 -7.97 -18.85
N GLU A 30 12.99 -8.82 -18.63
CA GLU A 30 13.12 -9.57 -17.37
C GLU A 30 13.30 -8.64 -16.18
N GLN A 31 14.21 -7.67 -16.27
CA GLN A 31 14.43 -6.69 -15.23
C GLN A 31 13.18 -5.84 -14.99
N MET A 32 12.52 -5.39 -16.07
CA MET A 32 11.29 -4.62 -15.98
C MET A 32 10.16 -5.41 -15.32
N SER A 33 10.04 -6.70 -15.61
CA SER A 33 9.02 -7.55 -14.99
C SER A 33 9.19 -7.61 -13.47
N VAL A 34 10.42 -7.75 -12.97
CA VAL A 34 10.73 -7.73 -11.53
C VAL A 34 10.33 -6.39 -10.91
N GLN A 35 10.66 -5.27 -11.57
CA GLN A 35 10.33 -3.93 -11.06
C GLN A 35 8.83 -3.68 -11.01
N ILE A 36 8.10 -4.03 -12.07
CA ILE A 36 6.64 -3.82 -12.13
C ILE A 36 5.90 -4.73 -11.16
N LEU A 37 6.26 -6.02 -11.11
CA LEU A 37 5.65 -6.96 -10.18
C LEU A 37 5.97 -6.60 -8.73
N GLY A 38 7.21 -6.17 -8.45
CA GLY A 38 7.59 -5.71 -7.13
C GLY A 38 6.81 -4.48 -6.67
N ALA A 39 6.71 -3.45 -7.53
CA ALA A 39 5.94 -2.25 -7.21
C ALA A 39 4.43 -2.52 -7.09
N PHE A 40 3.92 -3.46 -7.88
CA PHE A 40 2.52 -3.89 -7.78
C PHE A 40 2.26 -4.67 -6.50
N PHE A 41 3.18 -5.56 -6.11
CA PHE A 41 3.12 -6.25 -4.83
C PHE A 41 3.10 -5.25 -3.67
N ASP A 42 3.98 -4.25 -3.67
CA ASP A 42 4.03 -3.23 -2.62
C ASP A 42 2.67 -2.53 -2.46
N ALA A 43 2.08 -2.05 -3.56
CA ALA A 43 0.79 -1.39 -3.53
C ALA A 43 -0.34 -2.29 -3.02
N MET A 44 -0.35 -3.57 -3.40
CA MET A 44 -1.35 -4.54 -2.94
C MET A 44 -1.13 -4.91 -1.47
N TYR A 45 0.13 -5.19 -1.10
CA TYR A 45 0.47 -5.62 0.25
C TYR A 45 0.19 -4.54 1.28
N GLU A 46 0.58 -3.29 1.00
CA GLU A 46 0.27 -2.15 1.85
C GLU A 46 -1.24 -1.93 2.00
N SER A 47 -2.00 -2.06 0.90
CA SER A 47 -3.46 -1.94 0.97
C SER A 47 -4.09 -3.04 1.82
N MET A 48 -3.59 -4.28 1.68
CA MET A 48 -4.00 -5.41 2.52
C MET A 48 -3.63 -5.17 3.99
N PHE A 49 -2.39 -4.73 4.24
CA PHE A 49 -1.86 -4.45 5.57
C PHE A 49 -2.65 -3.36 6.31
N ARG A 50 -3.15 -2.35 5.57
CA ARG A 50 -4.04 -1.31 6.11
C ARG A 50 -5.52 -1.69 6.13
N GLU A 51 -5.87 -2.92 5.70
CA GLU A 51 -7.26 -3.41 5.55
C GLU A 51 -8.09 -2.63 4.52
N GLU A 52 -7.43 -1.96 3.57
CA GLU A 52 -8.08 -1.23 2.47
C GLU A 52 -8.51 -2.21 1.35
N HIS A 53 -9.42 -3.14 1.66
CA HIS A 53 -9.80 -4.26 0.78
C HIS A 53 -10.31 -3.83 -0.59
N ASN A 54 -11.06 -2.71 -0.66
CA ASN A 54 -11.58 -2.20 -1.92
C ASN A 54 -10.47 -1.66 -2.84
N ILE A 55 -9.41 -1.08 -2.27
CA ILE A 55 -8.23 -0.65 -3.04
C ILE A 55 -7.49 -1.89 -3.55
N MET A 56 -7.20 -2.85 -2.68
CA MET A 56 -6.53 -4.10 -3.05
C MET A 56 -7.27 -4.82 -4.19
N GLN A 57 -8.59 -4.96 -4.09
CA GLN A 57 -9.40 -5.62 -5.11
C GLN A 57 -9.39 -4.83 -6.44
N THR A 58 -9.46 -3.50 -6.38
CA THR A 58 -9.36 -2.65 -7.58
C THR A 58 -8.00 -2.79 -8.26
N LEU A 59 -6.91 -2.87 -7.49
CA LEU A 59 -5.56 -3.14 -8.02
C LEU A 59 -5.47 -4.51 -8.70
N ALA A 60 -6.05 -5.55 -8.10
CA ALA A 60 -6.09 -6.88 -8.70
C ALA A 60 -6.80 -6.88 -10.07
N TYR A 61 -7.94 -6.19 -10.20
CA TYR A 61 -8.62 -6.00 -11.49
C TYR A 61 -7.77 -5.22 -12.49
N ALA A 62 -7.07 -4.18 -12.05
CA ALA A 62 -6.17 -3.41 -12.90
C ALA A 62 -5.05 -4.27 -13.49
N TYR A 63 -4.46 -5.15 -12.67
CA TYR A 63 -3.44 -6.09 -13.11
C TYR A 63 -3.98 -7.12 -14.10
N GLN A 64 -5.12 -7.74 -13.81
CA GLN A 64 -5.77 -8.70 -14.70
C GLN A 64 -6.05 -8.10 -16.09
N ASP A 65 -6.58 -6.88 -16.12
CA ASP A 65 -6.85 -6.19 -17.36
C ASP A 65 -5.57 -5.76 -18.11
N ALA A 66 -4.51 -5.43 -17.37
CA ALA A 66 -3.22 -5.13 -17.98
C ALA A 66 -2.63 -6.34 -18.70
N VAL A 67 -2.57 -7.49 -18.02
CA VAL A 67 -1.98 -8.72 -18.59
C VAL A 67 -2.84 -9.33 -19.70
N SER A 68 -4.15 -9.15 -19.67
CA SER A 68 -5.06 -9.54 -20.75
C SER A 68 -5.08 -8.57 -21.94
N GLY A 69 -4.45 -7.40 -21.81
CA GLY A 69 -4.42 -6.36 -22.82
C GLY A 69 -5.74 -5.58 -22.97
N THR A 70 -6.63 -5.66 -21.98
CA THR A 70 -7.91 -4.95 -21.95
C THR A 70 -7.68 -3.44 -22.00
N ARG A 71 -8.45 -2.76 -22.87
CA ARG A 71 -8.42 -1.31 -23.09
C ARG A 71 -9.82 -0.71 -22.90
N GLY A 72 -9.86 0.62 -22.85
CA GLY A 72 -11.12 1.35 -22.76
C GLY A 72 -11.59 1.56 -21.31
N LYS A 73 -12.91 1.74 -21.17
CA LYS A 73 -13.53 2.04 -19.86
C LYS A 73 -13.56 0.78 -19.00
N ALA A 74 -13.20 0.94 -17.71
CA ALA A 74 -13.40 -0.10 -16.70
C ALA A 74 -14.88 -0.44 -16.55
N LYS A 75 -15.17 -1.68 -16.19
CA LYS A 75 -16.52 -2.08 -15.80
C LYS A 75 -16.83 -1.54 -14.40
N ASP A 76 -18.10 -1.26 -14.13
CA ASP A 76 -18.50 -0.61 -12.87
C ASP A 76 -18.09 -1.39 -11.62
N TYR A 77 -18.03 -2.73 -11.71
CA TYR A 77 -17.58 -3.59 -10.59
C TYR A 77 -16.06 -3.62 -10.36
N GLN A 78 -15.26 -3.05 -11.25
CA GLN A 78 -13.79 -3.06 -11.15
C GLN A 78 -13.22 -1.88 -10.37
N ILE A 79 -14.03 -0.85 -10.16
CA ILE A 79 -13.64 0.35 -9.42
C ILE A 79 -14.52 0.46 -8.18
N LEU A 80 -14.05 -0.16 -7.10
CA LEU A 80 -14.76 -0.20 -5.84
C LEU A 80 -14.60 1.13 -5.09
N LYS A 81 -15.67 1.56 -4.41
CA LYS A 81 -15.58 2.77 -3.57
C LYS A 81 -14.71 2.50 -2.36
N ASN A 82 -13.87 3.47 -2.03
CA ASN A 82 -13.07 3.43 -0.84
C ASN A 82 -13.97 3.68 0.39
N ASP A 83 -14.02 2.74 1.33
CA ASP A 83 -14.76 2.90 2.57
C ASP A 83 -13.82 3.35 3.70
N ALA A 84 -14.25 4.33 4.49
CA ALA A 84 -13.49 4.78 5.66
C ALA A 84 -13.45 3.74 6.76
N ASN A 85 -14.43 2.83 6.81
CA ASN A 85 -14.47 1.75 7.80
C ASN A 85 -13.51 0.60 7.50
N ASP A 86 -12.93 0.57 6.29
CA ASP A 86 -11.96 -0.44 5.86
C ASP A 86 -10.50 -0.05 6.21
N ASP A 87 -10.27 0.84 7.19
CA ASP A 87 -8.93 1.30 7.56
C ASP A 87 -8.68 0.99 9.04
N LYS A 88 -7.76 0.06 9.31
CA LYS A 88 -7.47 -0.40 10.68
C LYS A 88 -6.98 0.72 11.60
N LEU A 89 -6.24 1.71 11.06
CA LEU A 89 -5.80 2.85 11.86
C LEU A 89 -6.96 3.72 12.29
N ILE A 90 -7.94 3.94 11.40
CA ILE A 90 -9.17 4.66 11.75
C ILE A 90 -9.92 3.90 12.84
N ALA A 91 -10.12 2.60 12.67
CA ALA A 91 -10.78 1.77 13.69
C ALA A 91 -10.05 1.81 15.03
N TYR A 92 -8.72 1.77 15.02
CA TYR A 92 -7.90 1.80 16.22
C TYR A 92 -8.02 3.12 16.99
N ILE A 93 -7.98 4.27 16.29
CA ILE A 93 -8.00 5.60 16.94
C ILE A 93 -9.38 6.05 17.37
N GLN A 94 -10.48 5.45 16.88
CA GLN A 94 -11.85 5.91 17.14
C GLN A 94 -12.20 6.13 18.62
N ASN A 95 -11.68 5.26 19.50
CA ASN A 95 -11.98 5.27 20.93
C ASN A 95 -10.84 5.85 21.78
N LYS A 96 -9.77 6.36 21.16
CA LYS A 96 -8.62 6.91 21.87
C LYS A 96 -8.86 8.36 22.25
N LYS A 97 -8.32 8.77 23.42
CA LYS A 97 -8.50 10.13 23.97
C LYS A 97 -7.26 11.01 23.77
N SER A 98 -6.07 10.40 23.77
CA SER A 98 -4.82 11.14 23.62
C SER A 98 -3.75 10.32 22.90
N TYR A 99 -2.83 11.02 22.25
CA TYR A 99 -1.71 10.44 21.54
C TYR A 99 -0.44 11.27 21.71
N CYS A 100 0.70 10.64 21.45
CA CYS A 100 1.98 11.28 21.25
C CYS A 100 2.57 10.78 19.92
N ILE A 101 3.17 11.66 19.13
CA ILE A 101 3.96 11.28 17.96
C ILE A 101 5.44 11.53 18.28
N LEU A 102 6.24 10.47 18.27
CA LEU A 102 7.70 10.56 18.35
C LEU A 102 8.23 10.67 16.93
N GLU A 103 8.59 11.88 16.53
CA GLU A 103 9.14 12.21 15.23
C GLU A 103 10.65 12.36 15.30
N GLU A 104 11.38 11.66 14.41
CA GLU A 104 12.84 11.76 14.32
C GLU A 104 13.21 12.30 12.93
N GLY A 105 13.01 13.62 12.71
CA GLY A 105 13.30 14.28 11.44
C GLY A 105 12.26 14.03 10.32
N GLN A 106 11.02 13.72 10.70
CA GLN A 106 9.90 13.41 9.80
C GLN A 106 8.72 14.35 10.03
N GLU A 107 8.99 15.66 10.10
CA GLU A 107 8.00 16.66 10.46
C GLU A 107 6.80 16.70 9.49
N GLU A 108 7.01 16.45 8.19
CA GLU A 108 5.92 16.44 7.20
C GLU A 108 4.95 15.27 7.44
N ASP A 109 5.49 14.08 7.71
CA ASP A 109 4.70 12.90 8.02
C ASP A 109 3.96 13.04 9.36
N ALA A 110 4.62 13.61 10.37
CA ALA A 110 4.00 13.90 11.66
C ALA A 110 2.83 14.89 11.50
N MET A 111 3.03 15.96 10.75
CA MET A 111 1.96 16.92 10.46
C MET A 111 0.80 16.27 9.70
N TYR A 112 1.09 15.40 8.76
CA TYR A 112 0.07 14.65 8.04
C TYR A 112 -0.74 13.75 8.98
N LEU A 113 -0.08 13.03 9.90
CA LEU A 113 -0.76 12.16 10.87
C LEU A 113 -1.62 12.95 11.85
N ARG A 114 -1.14 14.12 12.34
CA ARG A 114 -1.96 15.02 13.17
C ARG A 114 -3.25 15.43 12.48
N ASN A 115 -3.16 15.85 11.22
CA ASN A 115 -4.34 16.19 10.41
C ASN A 115 -5.25 14.98 10.15
N PHE A 116 -4.67 13.80 10.01
CA PHE A 116 -5.42 12.56 9.84
C PHE A 116 -6.18 12.21 11.13
N PHE A 117 -5.53 12.29 12.30
CA PHE A 117 -6.17 12.02 13.58
C PHE A 117 -7.29 13.02 13.87
N GLU A 118 -7.06 14.31 13.67
CA GLU A 118 -8.10 15.34 13.82
C GLU A 118 -9.31 15.07 12.92
N LYS A 119 -9.08 14.64 11.70
CA LYS A 119 -10.16 14.35 10.75
C LYS A 119 -11.03 13.15 11.16
N TYR A 120 -10.43 12.10 11.71
CA TYR A 120 -11.15 10.85 12.00
C TYR A 120 -11.50 10.66 13.48
N ASN A 121 -10.83 11.37 14.39
CA ASN A 121 -11.18 11.48 15.80
C ASN A 121 -10.84 12.87 16.34
N SER A 122 -11.70 13.85 16.08
CA SER A 122 -11.52 15.25 16.51
C SER A 122 -11.51 15.44 18.05
N SER A 123 -11.87 14.41 18.82
CA SER A 123 -11.80 14.45 20.29
C SER A 123 -10.45 13.99 20.84
N MET A 124 -9.62 13.33 20.03
CA MET A 124 -8.31 12.86 20.42
C MET A 124 -7.30 14.01 20.46
N ARG A 125 -6.55 14.16 21.54
CA ARG A 125 -5.63 15.28 21.75
C ARG A 125 -4.19 14.82 21.81
N GLU A 126 -3.28 15.63 21.29
CA GLU A 126 -1.86 15.42 21.47
C GLU A 126 -1.47 15.69 22.94
N ALA A 127 -0.66 14.81 23.53
CA ALA A 127 -0.23 14.88 24.91
C ALA A 127 1.28 14.50 25.02
N PRO A 128 1.96 14.88 26.12
CA PRO A 128 3.30 14.38 26.40
C PRO A 128 3.32 12.85 26.45
N GLN A 129 4.46 12.25 26.09
CA GLN A 129 4.60 10.79 25.99
C GLN A 129 4.12 10.04 27.24
N GLN A 130 4.39 10.58 28.44
CA GLN A 130 4.02 9.96 29.73
C GLN A 130 2.52 10.04 30.03
N GLU A 131 1.78 10.92 29.36
CA GLU A 131 0.35 11.16 29.57
C GLU A 131 -0.51 10.66 28.40
N ALA A 132 0.14 10.27 27.28
CA ALA A 132 -0.53 9.81 26.11
C ALA A 132 -1.05 8.38 26.28
N GLU A 133 -2.31 8.14 25.89
CA GLU A 133 -2.90 6.80 25.85
C GLU A 133 -2.21 5.93 24.79
N VAL A 134 -1.76 6.55 23.70
CA VAL A 134 -1.08 5.87 22.58
C VAL A 134 0.16 6.65 22.18
N VAL A 135 1.27 5.95 22.04
CA VAL A 135 2.52 6.51 21.51
C VAL A 135 2.80 5.93 20.14
N PHE A 136 2.80 6.79 19.14
CA PHE A 136 3.20 6.47 17.77
C PHE A 136 4.66 6.87 17.55
N ARG A 137 5.49 5.93 17.13
CA ARG A 137 6.84 6.21 16.66
C ARG A 137 6.87 6.22 15.15
N LEU A 138 7.21 7.35 14.55
CA LEU A 138 7.41 7.47 13.12
C LEU A 138 8.65 6.72 12.66
N CYS A 139 8.55 6.07 11.52
CA CYS A 139 9.67 5.48 10.81
C CYS A 139 9.55 5.77 9.31
N PRO A 140 10.67 5.80 8.54
CA PRO A 140 10.63 6.13 7.12
C PRO A 140 9.78 5.17 6.28
N TYR A 141 9.88 3.87 6.56
CA TYR A 141 9.10 2.84 5.89
C TYR A 141 9.08 1.57 6.73
N ILE A 142 7.89 1.15 7.14
CA ILE A 142 7.70 0.11 8.15
C ILE A 142 8.24 -1.26 7.71
N PHE A 143 8.10 -1.61 6.43
CA PHE A 143 8.53 -2.91 5.89
C PHE A 143 10.05 -3.04 5.70
N GLN A 144 10.83 -2.03 6.08
CA GLN A 144 12.29 -2.05 6.10
C GLN A 144 12.87 -2.04 7.52
N GLN A 145 12.02 -1.99 8.55
CA GLN A 145 12.46 -1.99 9.93
C GLN A 145 12.96 -3.38 10.35
N ARG A 146 14.14 -3.43 10.99
CA ARG A 146 14.78 -4.68 11.42
C ARG A 146 14.60 -4.99 12.91
N SER A 147 14.23 -4.00 13.71
CA SER A 147 13.99 -4.17 15.14
C SER A 147 12.79 -3.33 15.56
N ILE A 148 11.79 -3.98 16.16
CA ILE A 148 10.53 -3.36 16.52
C ILE A 148 10.41 -3.46 18.04
N SER A 149 10.34 -2.29 18.75
CA SER A 149 10.01 -2.24 20.17
C SER A 149 8.57 -2.72 20.38
N GLN A 150 8.31 -3.43 21.48
CA GLN A 150 6.96 -3.93 21.79
C GLN A 150 6.07 -2.88 22.46
N GLU A 151 6.63 -1.77 22.95
CA GLU A 151 5.90 -0.80 23.78
C GLU A 151 5.30 0.36 22.98
N GLU A 152 5.72 0.56 21.72
CA GLU A 152 5.29 1.69 20.90
C GLU A 152 4.68 1.19 19.59
N ILE A 153 3.70 1.95 19.05
CA ILE A 153 3.14 1.68 17.74
C ILE A 153 4.03 2.31 16.69
N LEU A 154 4.69 1.48 15.90
CA LEU A 154 5.41 1.95 14.72
C LEU A 154 4.42 2.34 13.62
N ILE A 155 4.66 3.48 13.00
CA ILE A 155 3.85 4.01 11.90
C ILE A 155 4.75 4.73 10.89
N ASP A 156 4.44 4.64 9.60
CA ASP A 156 5.10 5.42 8.55
C ASP A 156 4.18 6.49 7.95
N GLY A 157 4.73 7.34 7.08
CA GLY A 157 4.00 8.42 6.43
C GLY A 157 2.86 7.95 5.53
N GLU A 158 2.87 6.69 5.07
CA GLU A 158 1.78 6.07 4.30
C GLU A 158 0.69 5.44 5.20
N ARG A 159 0.80 5.60 6.52
CA ARG A 159 -0.12 5.08 7.55
C ARG A 159 -0.06 3.56 7.73
N ASN A 160 0.98 2.91 7.24
CA ASN A 160 1.23 1.54 7.63
C ASN A 160 1.62 1.54 9.11
N CYS A 161 0.89 0.81 9.95
CA CYS A 161 1.12 0.81 11.40
C CYS A 161 1.06 -0.60 11.96
N ILE A 162 1.96 -0.89 12.90
CA ILE A 162 2.01 -2.16 13.65
C ILE A 162 1.18 -1.97 14.92
N ILE A 163 -0.01 -2.54 14.95
CA ILE A 163 -0.92 -2.49 16.09
C ILE A 163 -0.98 -3.84 16.81
N THR A 164 -0.91 -4.94 16.05
CA THR A 164 -1.07 -6.30 16.55
C THR A 164 0.19 -7.15 16.31
N GLU A 165 0.22 -8.36 16.88
CA GLU A 165 1.30 -9.32 16.60
C GLU A 165 1.23 -9.84 15.17
N GLU A 166 0.04 -9.99 14.60
CA GLU A 166 -0.15 -10.35 13.19
C GLU A 166 0.45 -9.29 12.26
N ASP A 167 0.39 -8.01 12.65
CA ASP A 167 1.05 -6.93 11.89
C ASP A 167 2.57 -7.09 11.89
N ARG A 168 3.17 -7.52 13.03
CA ARG A 168 4.61 -7.80 13.13
C ARG A 168 5.01 -8.93 12.21
N GLU A 169 4.27 -10.04 12.27
CA GLU A 169 4.51 -11.19 11.41
C GLU A 169 4.39 -10.81 9.93
N ALA A 170 3.42 -9.97 9.58
CA ALA A 170 3.27 -9.47 8.22
C ALA A 170 4.49 -8.64 7.79
N VAL A 171 5.00 -7.74 8.63
CA VAL A 171 6.22 -6.96 8.33
C VAL A 171 7.42 -7.87 8.18
N ASP A 172 7.62 -8.84 9.08
CA ASP A 172 8.73 -9.79 9.03
C ASP A 172 8.71 -10.65 7.75
N ASN A 173 7.53 -11.03 7.31
CA ASN A 173 7.33 -11.85 6.12
C ASN A 173 7.30 -11.06 4.79
N TYR A 174 7.30 -9.73 4.84
CA TYR A 174 7.14 -8.89 3.65
C TYR A 174 8.13 -9.19 2.54
N GLN A 175 9.43 -9.23 2.84
CA GLN A 175 10.49 -9.44 1.83
C GLN A 175 10.38 -10.82 1.18
N TYR A 176 10.12 -11.85 1.98
CA TYR A 176 9.92 -13.21 1.47
C TYR A 176 8.67 -13.31 0.59
N SER A 177 7.56 -12.72 1.03
CA SER A 177 6.30 -12.68 0.29
C SER A 177 6.44 -11.95 -1.04
N LYS A 178 7.19 -10.83 -1.06
CA LYS A 178 7.50 -10.06 -2.27
C LYS A 178 8.30 -10.89 -3.27
N TRP A 179 9.36 -11.54 -2.80
CA TRP A 179 10.17 -12.42 -3.63
C TRP A 179 9.33 -13.55 -4.22
N LEU A 180 8.55 -14.24 -3.40
CA LEU A 180 7.69 -15.33 -3.81
C LEU A 180 6.65 -14.88 -4.84
N TYR A 181 6.02 -13.74 -4.62
CA TYR A 181 5.06 -13.16 -5.56
C TYR A 181 5.68 -12.90 -6.94
N ILE A 182 6.86 -12.26 -6.98
CA ILE A 182 7.58 -11.99 -8.23
C ILE A 182 7.90 -13.31 -8.93
N TYR A 183 8.49 -14.26 -8.21
CA TYR A 183 8.87 -15.56 -8.75
C TYR A 183 7.68 -16.30 -9.40
N MET A 184 6.54 -16.33 -8.72
CA MET A 184 5.34 -17.02 -9.19
C MET A 184 4.68 -16.34 -10.40
N ASN A 185 4.78 -15.02 -10.52
CA ASN A 185 4.05 -14.26 -11.53
C ASN A 185 4.90 -13.84 -12.73
N GLN A 186 6.23 -13.87 -12.64
CA GLN A 186 7.12 -13.37 -13.69
C GLN A 186 6.93 -14.12 -15.02
N GLY A 187 6.82 -15.44 -14.99
CA GLY A 187 6.62 -16.23 -16.21
C GLY A 187 5.33 -15.87 -16.94
N THR A 188 4.22 -15.72 -16.21
CA THR A 188 2.93 -15.31 -16.78
C THR A 188 2.98 -13.88 -17.32
N PHE A 189 3.64 -12.96 -16.60
CA PHE A 189 3.83 -11.58 -17.05
C PHE A 189 4.62 -11.52 -18.38
N LEU A 190 5.73 -12.24 -18.48
CA LEU A 190 6.57 -12.27 -19.69
C LEU A 190 5.83 -12.89 -20.89
N ALA A 191 5.06 -13.96 -20.66
CA ALA A 191 4.24 -14.56 -21.70
C ALA A 191 3.17 -13.59 -22.22
N ALA A 192 2.45 -12.92 -21.32
CA ALA A 192 1.45 -11.91 -21.67
C ALA A 192 2.09 -10.73 -22.43
N ALA A 193 3.26 -10.25 -22.01
CA ALA A 193 3.98 -9.19 -22.71
C ALA A 193 4.32 -9.57 -24.15
N LYS A 194 4.78 -10.81 -24.37
CA LYS A 194 5.06 -11.34 -25.71
C LYS A 194 3.82 -11.38 -26.59
N GLU A 195 2.71 -11.90 -26.09
CA GLU A 195 1.44 -11.92 -26.81
C GLU A 195 0.93 -10.53 -27.18
N LEU A 196 0.99 -9.56 -26.24
CA LEU A 196 0.53 -8.19 -26.47
C LEU A 196 1.34 -7.45 -27.55
N ARG A 197 2.58 -7.84 -27.78
CA ARG A 197 3.45 -7.28 -28.84
C ARG A 197 3.13 -7.85 -30.21
N GLN A 198 2.67 -9.10 -30.27
CA GLN A 198 2.29 -9.76 -31.52
C GLN A 198 0.94 -9.28 -32.07
N LYS A 199 0.06 -8.76 -31.20
CA LYS A 199 -1.26 -8.22 -31.55
C LYS A 199 -1.21 -6.76 -31.99
N LYS A 200 -0.20 -6.37 -32.76
CA LYS A 200 -0.11 -5.01 -33.35
C LYS A 200 -1.06 -4.84 -34.52
#